data_9ba1cb7689b0e190baf75d4b06211cc7
#
_entry.id   9ba1cb7689b0e190baf75d4b06211cc7
#
_cell.length_a   1.000
_cell.length_b   1.000
_cell.length_c   1.000
_cell.angle_alpha   90.00
_cell.angle_beta   90.00
_cell.angle_gamma   90.00
#
_symmetry.space_group_name_H-M   'P 1'
#
loop_
_entity.id
_entity.type
_entity.pdbx_description
1 polymer ?
#
loop_
_entity_poly.entity_id
_entity_poly.type
_entity_poly.pdbx_seq_one_letter_code
_entity_poly.pdbx_strand_id
1 'polypeptide(L)'
;MKRCVKQFSALGQEDRLAIFRLLVRAGPEGNCVDDIKRRLKMPGSTLSHHLDALTRSGLITARRSGRFIFYAVNWRETANLIRFLTEDCCAEMHIKLAAPAEPTAPQIPDTRRDGCCAEEQPAVPRIVRRAAVLKG
;
A
#
# COMPACT_ATOMS: atom_id res chain seq x y z
N MET A 1 0.13 18.51 -10.49
CA MET A 1 0.61 17.58 -11.53
C MET A 1 1.91 16.86 -11.18
N LYS A 2 3.06 17.50 -10.93
CA LYS A 2 4.36 16.85 -10.64
C LYS A 2 4.31 15.77 -9.52
N ARG A 3 3.52 16.00 -8.46
CA ARG A 3 3.37 15.05 -7.35
C ARG A 3 2.65 13.76 -7.79
N CYS A 4 1.55 13.89 -8.52
CA CYS A 4 0.80 12.74 -9.03
C CYS A 4 1.65 11.89 -9.99
N VAL A 5 2.41 12.54 -10.90
CA VAL A 5 3.34 11.84 -11.80
C VAL A 5 4.36 11.03 -11.01
N LYS A 6 4.93 11.58 -9.93
CA LYS A 6 5.86 10.86 -9.04
C LYS A 6 5.19 9.66 -8.37
N GLN A 7 3.94 9.80 -7.93
CA GLN A 7 3.17 8.73 -7.31
C GLN A 7 2.85 7.61 -8.31
N PHE A 8 2.44 7.96 -9.54
CA PHE A 8 2.24 6.98 -10.61
C PHE A 8 3.54 6.25 -10.97
N SER A 9 4.63 6.99 -11.12
CA SER A 9 5.94 6.40 -11.38
C SER A 9 6.37 5.42 -10.26
N ALA A 10 6.04 5.74 -9.00
CA ALA A 10 6.30 4.83 -7.90
C ALA A 10 5.46 3.55 -7.98
N LEU A 11 4.20 3.63 -8.39
CA LEU A 11 3.31 2.47 -8.54
C LEU A 11 3.50 1.71 -9.86
N GLY A 12 4.14 2.32 -10.84
CA GLY A 12 4.33 1.74 -12.19
C GLY A 12 5.33 0.58 -12.25
N GLN A 13 5.76 0.02 -11.11
CA GLN A 13 6.63 -1.14 -11.01
C GLN A 13 5.93 -2.24 -10.22
N GLU A 14 5.95 -3.48 -10.73
CA GLU A 14 5.15 -4.59 -10.23
C GLU A 14 5.34 -4.86 -8.73
N ASP A 15 6.59 -4.93 -8.27
CA ASP A 15 6.89 -5.21 -6.87
C ASP A 15 6.39 -4.10 -5.92
N ARG A 16 6.54 -2.84 -6.33
CA ARG A 16 6.04 -1.70 -5.54
C ARG A 16 4.52 -1.68 -5.47
N LEU A 17 3.86 -2.03 -6.58
CA LEU A 17 2.40 -2.17 -6.60
C LEU A 17 1.95 -3.33 -5.71
N ALA A 18 2.67 -4.46 -5.72
CA ALA A 18 2.38 -5.59 -4.85
C ALA A 18 2.52 -5.24 -3.37
N ILE A 19 3.59 -4.52 -2.99
CA ILE A 19 3.79 -4.00 -1.64
C ILE A 19 2.65 -3.06 -1.25
N PHE A 20 2.32 -2.09 -2.10
CA PHE A 20 1.26 -1.13 -1.84
C PHE A 20 -0.09 -1.82 -1.62
N ARG A 21 -0.47 -2.77 -2.48
CA ARG A 21 -1.71 -3.55 -2.34
C ARG A 21 -1.74 -4.41 -1.07
N LEU A 22 -0.58 -4.95 -0.66
CA LEU A 22 -0.47 -5.67 0.61
C LEU A 22 -0.78 -4.75 1.79
N LEU A 23 -0.24 -3.52 1.77
CA LEU A 23 -0.47 -2.52 2.82
C LEU A 23 -1.92 -1.99 2.82
N VAL A 24 -2.54 -1.84 1.65
CA VAL A 24 -3.98 -1.49 1.54
C VAL A 24 -4.84 -2.52 2.30
N ARG A 25 -4.54 -3.81 2.15
CA ARG A 25 -5.27 -4.88 2.84
C ARG A 25 -5.00 -4.93 4.35
N ALA A 26 -3.82 -4.51 4.77
CA ALA A 26 -3.48 -4.43 6.19
C ALA A 26 -4.21 -3.30 6.93
N GLY A 27 -4.74 -2.34 6.18
CA GLY A 27 -5.47 -1.21 6.77
C GLY A 27 -4.55 -0.21 7.47
N PRO A 28 -5.10 0.57 8.42
CA PRO A 28 -4.37 1.66 9.07
C PRO A 28 -3.23 1.19 9.98
N GLU A 29 -3.29 -0.02 10.50
CA GLU A 29 -2.23 -0.60 11.33
C GLU A 29 -0.96 -0.86 10.52
N GLY A 30 -1.12 -1.19 9.24
CA GLY A 30 -0.02 -1.52 8.35
C GLY A 30 0.62 -2.87 8.66
N ASN A 31 1.80 -3.11 8.08
CA ASN A 31 2.60 -4.33 8.30
C ASN A 31 4.03 -3.97 8.67
N CYS A 32 4.65 -4.82 9.49
CA CYS A 32 6.08 -4.72 9.73
C CYS A 32 6.89 -5.23 8.53
N VAL A 33 8.14 -4.80 8.42
CA VAL A 33 9.06 -5.17 7.32
C VAL A 33 9.19 -6.67 7.15
N ASP A 34 9.31 -7.41 8.26
CA ASP A 34 9.51 -8.87 8.22
C ASP A 34 8.28 -9.60 7.68
N ASP A 35 7.08 -9.13 7.99
CA ASP A 35 5.85 -9.67 7.43
C ASP A 35 5.72 -9.42 5.94
N ILE A 36 6.06 -8.21 5.48
CA ILE A 36 6.05 -7.86 4.07
C ILE A 36 7.05 -8.76 3.32
N LYS A 37 8.29 -8.88 3.86
CA LYS A 37 9.34 -9.73 3.31
C LYS A 37 8.89 -11.18 3.15
N ARG A 38 8.29 -11.74 4.21
CA ARG A 38 7.81 -13.13 4.22
C ARG A 38 6.69 -13.36 3.22
N ARG A 39 5.69 -12.46 3.17
CA ARG A 39 4.52 -12.59 2.29
C ARG A 39 4.87 -12.45 0.82
N LEU A 40 5.77 -11.54 0.48
CA LEU A 40 6.17 -11.28 -0.89
C LEU A 40 7.39 -12.10 -1.33
N LYS A 41 8.01 -12.85 -0.39
CA LYS A 41 9.22 -13.65 -0.63
C LYS A 41 10.34 -12.84 -1.29
N MET A 42 10.52 -11.61 -0.85
CA MET A 42 11.42 -10.63 -1.44
C MET A 42 12.69 -10.49 -0.59
N PRO A 43 13.88 -10.35 -1.22
CA PRO A 43 15.12 -10.06 -0.49
C PRO A 43 15.02 -8.73 0.28
N GLY A 44 15.60 -8.66 1.48
CA GLY A 44 15.48 -7.50 2.36
C GLY A 44 16.03 -6.21 1.74
N SER A 45 17.15 -6.27 1.02
CA SER A 45 17.74 -5.11 0.32
C SER A 45 16.81 -4.55 -0.76
N THR A 46 16.21 -5.43 -1.56
CA THR A 46 15.25 -5.08 -2.61
C THR A 46 13.99 -4.48 -2.01
N LEU A 47 13.46 -5.10 -0.95
CA LEU A 47 12.28 -4.60 -0.24
C LEU A 47 12.54 -3.20 0.34
N SER A 48 13.69 -2.97 0.98
CA SER A 48 14.04 -1.67 1.54
C SER A 48 14.07 -0.58 0.47
N HIS A 49 14.62 -0.88 -0.71
CA HIS A 49 14.65 0.05 -1.83
C HIS A 49 13.22 0.41 -2.33
N HIS A 50 12.34 -0.58 -2.42
CA HIS A 50 10.95 -0.35 -2.83
C HIS A 50 10.14 0.43 -1.80
N LEU A 51 10.29 0.09 -0.51
CA LEU A 51 9.65 0.82 0.59
C LEU A 51 10.10 2.27 0.64
N ASP A 52 11.39 2.53 0.43
CA ASP A 52 11.95 3.87 0.37
C ASP A 52 11.38 4.69 -0.81
N ALA A 53 11.27 4.08 -1.99
CA ALA A 53 10.67 4.73 -3.15
C ALA A 53 9.19 5.10 -2.92
N LEU A 54 8.40 4.19 -2.33
CA LEU A 54 7.01 4.43 -1.98
C LEU A 54 6.86 5.50 -0.89
N THR A 55 7.73 5.51 0.11
CA THR A 55 7.76 6.52 1.18
C THR A 55 8.09 7.89 0.62
N ARG A 56 9.10 8.00 -0.24
CA ARG A 56 9.46 9.26 -0.92
C ARG A 56 8.38 9.79 -1.86
N SER A 57 7.53 8.93 -2.40
CA SER A 57 6.37 9.37 -3.18
C SER A 57 5.21 9.87 -2.32
N GLY A 58 5.25 9.61 -1.01
CA GLY A 58 4.22 9.97 -0.05
C GLY A 58 3.04 8.99 0.01
N LEU A 59 3.08 7.89 -0.74
CA LEU A 59 1.99 6.90 -0.79
C LEU A 59 1.92 6.02 0.45
N ILE A 60 3.04 5.82 1.13
CA ILE A 60 3.10 5.10 2.39
C ILE A 60 3.85 5.92 3.44
N THR A 61 3.58 5.60 4.69
CA THR A 61 4.26 6.17 5.85
C THR A 61 4.96 5.07 6.64
N ALA A 62 6.09 5.42 7.26
CA ALA A 62 6.83 4.53 8.15
C ALA A 62 6.63 4.97 9.60
N ARG A 63 6.35 4.04 10.50
CA ARG A 63 6.23 4.27 11.93
C ARG A 63 7.13 3.29 12.68
N ARG A 64 7.96 3.80 13.57
CA ARG A 64 8.80 2.97 14.43
C ARG A 64 8.05 2.65 15.71
N SER A 65 8.03 1.36 16.08
CA SER A 65 7.52 0.87 17.35
C SER A 65 8.57 -0.08 17.96
N GLY A 66 9.27 0.39 18.97
CA GLY A 66 10.41 -0.33 19.55
C GLY A 66 11.51 -0.60 18.51
N ARG A 67 11.83 -1.86 18.31
CA ARG A 67 12.82 -2.34 17.32
C ARG A 67 12.21 -2.61 15.93
N PHE A 68 10.89 -2.52 15.79
CA PHE A 68 10.18 -2.81 14.55
C PHE A 68 9.80 -1.53 13.82
N ILE A 69 9.78 -1.61 12.49
CA ILE A 69 9.29 -0.55 11.61
C ILE A 69 8.02 -1.07 10.92
N PHE A 70 6.93 -0.33 11.08
CA PHE A 70 5.64 -0.60 10.46
C PHE A 70 5.43 0.37 9.31
N TYR A 71 4.95 -0.15 8.20
CA TYR A 71 4.57 0.64 7.04
C TYR A 71 3.06 0.57 6.84
N ALA A 72 2.44 1.71 6.62
CA ALA A 72 1.01 1.83 6.35
C ALA A 72 0.73 2.74 5.16
N VAL A 73 -0.41 2.56 4.53
CA VAL A 73 -0.83 3.43 3.42
C VAL A 73 -1.15 4.83 3.93
N ASN A 74 -0.67 5.83 3.22
CA ASN A 74 -1.11 7.21 3.41
C ASN A 74 -2.43 7.43 2.66
N TRP A 75 -3.54 7.17 3.34
CA TRP A 75 -4.88 7.23 2.75
C TRP A 75 -5.23 8.60 2.19
N ARG A 76 -4.78 9.66 2.82
CA ARG A 76 -5.00 11.04 2.34
C ARG A 76 -4.37 11.26 0.98
N GLU A 77 -3.12 10.84 0.80
CA GLU A 77 -2.41 10.97 -0.46
C GLU A 77 -2.97 10.06 -1.54
N THR A 78 -3.37 8.84 -1.16
CA THR A 78 -4.00 7.88 -2.06
C THR A 78 -5.35 8.41 -2.56
N ALA A 79 -6.17 8.96 -1.67
CA ALA A 79 -7.45 9.57 -2.04
C ALA A 79 -7.24 10.78 -2.97
N ASN A 80 -6.24 11.63 -2.71
CA ASN A 80 -5.91 12.76 -3.57
C ASN A 80 -5.47 12.31 -4.96
N LEU A 81 -4.70 11.21 -5.06
CA LEU A 81 -4.26 10.65 -6.34
C LEU A 81 -5.45 10.12 -7.16
N ILE A 82 -6.37 9.40 -6.52
CA ILE A 82 -7.57 8.89 -7.17
C ILE A 82 -8.46 10.05 -7.62
N ARG A 83 -8.67 11.03 -6.76
CA ARG A 83 -9.45 12.22 -7.09
C ARG A 83 -8.87 12.94 -8.29
N PHE A 84 -7.56 13.16 -8.34
CA PHE A 84 -6.89 13.79 -9.47
C PHE A 84 -7.14 13.06 -10.79
N LEU A 85 -7.24 11.73 -10.78
CA LEU A 85 -7.54 10.94 -11.99
C LEU A 85 -8.99 11.06 -12.45
N THR A 86 -9.89 11.30 -11.51
CA THR A 86 -11.33 11.29 -11.75
C THR A 86 -11.93 12.70 -11.87
N GLU A 87 -11.17 13.74 -11.53
CA GLU A 87 -11.65 15.12 -11.43
C GLU A 87 -12.15 15.68 -12.76
N ASP A 88 -11.54 15.25 -13.87
CA ASP A 88 -11.91 15.68 -15.23
C ASP A 88 -12.66 14.58 -16.02
N CYS A 89 -12.91 13.44 -15.39
CA CYS A 89 -13.54 12.31 -16.06
C CYS A 89 -15.07 12.37 -15.85
N CYS A 90 -15.74 13.05 -16.77
CA CYS A 90 -17.19 13.08 -16.93
C CYS A 90 -17.94 14.00 -15.94
N ALA A 91 -18.33 15.16 -16.42
CA ALA A 91 -19.29 16.05 -15.76
C ALA A 91 -20.66 15.38 -15.47
N GLU A 92 -20.89 14.16 -15.93
CA GLU A 92 -22.15 13.43 -15.79
C GLU A 92 -22.06 12.13 -14.95
N MET A 93 -20.88 11.61 -14.66
CA MET A 93 -20.75 10.43 -13.82
C MET A 93 -20.30 10.83 -12.41
N HIS A 94 -21.26 11.17 -11.56
CA HIS A 94 -21.04 11.30 -10.13
C HIS A 94 -20.65 9.92 -9.53
N ILE A 95 -19.42 9.49 -9.72
CA ILE A 95 -18.84 8.47 -8.87
C ILE A 95 -18.68 9.14 -7.51
N LYS A 96 -19.68 8.98 -6.65
CA LYS A 96 -19.54 9.26 -5.23
C LYS A 96 -18.52 8.26 -4.66
N LEU A 97 -17.24 8.54 -4.86
CA LEU A 97 -16.22 7.98 -4.00
C LEU A 97 -16.53 8.56 -2.62
N ALA A 98 -17.13 7.72 -1.76
CA ALA A 98 -17.33 8.08 -0.37
C ALA A 98 -15.97 8.55 0.14
N ALA A 99 -15.90 9.81 0.58
CA ALA A 99 -14.72 10.31 1.23
C ALA A 99 -14.36 9.32 2.35
N PRO A 100 -13.14 8.77 2.37
CA PRO A 100 -12.74 7.96 3.51
C PRO A 100 -12.97 8.82 4.73
N ALA A 101 -13.78 8.32 5.67
CA ALA A 101 -13.93 8.95 6.98
C ALA A 101 -12.51 9.27 7.45
N GLU A 102 -12.30 10.51 7.88
CA GLU A 102 -10.99 10.90 8.41
C GLU A 102 -10.59 9.85 9.44
N PRO A 103 -9.44 9.18 9.27
CA PRO A 103 -8.99 8.26 10.28
C PRO A 103 -8.75 9.09 11.53
N THR A 104 -9.69 9.05 12.46
CA THR A 104 -9.43 9.43 13.84
C THR A 104 -8.13 8.71 14.19
N ALA A 105 -7.11 9.47 14.52
CA ALA A 105 -5.81 8.91 14.88
C ALA A 105 -6.07 7.76 15.86
N PRO A 106 -5.72 6.51 15.51
CA PRO A 106 -5.97 5.40 16.40
C PRO A 106 -5.20 5.67 17.68
N GLN A 107 -5.90 5.83 18.78
CA GLN A 107 -5.31 5.74 20.10
C GLN A 107 -4.84 4.30 20.21
N ILE A 108 -3.55 4.11 20.09
CA ILE A 108 -2.91 2.81 20.21
C ILE A 108 -3.00 2.44 21.68
N PRO A 109 -3.73 1.40 22.06
CA PRO A 109 -3.54 0.82 23.36
C PRO A 109 -2.08 0.32 23.39
N ASP A 110 -1.34 0.74 24.38
CA ASP A 110 0.01 0.28 24.69
C ASP A 110 -0.05 -1.19 25.15
N THR A 111 -0.40 -2.05 24.23
CA THR A 111 -0.32 -3.49 24.41
C THR A 111 0.94 -3.95 23.69
N ARG A 112 1.99 -4.15 24.49
CA ARG A 112 3.18 -4.90 24.15
C ARG A 112 2.77 -6.20 23.48
N ARG A 113 2.67 -6.20 22.15
CA ARG A 113 2.64 -7.44 21.39
C ARG A 113 4.07 -7.83 21.10
N ASP A 114 4.61 -8.64 21.99
CA ASP A 114 5.76 -9.46 21.74
C ASP A 114 5.38 -10.45 20.64
N GLY A 115 5.79 -10.15 19.40
CA GLY A 115 5.57 -11.07 18.30
C GLY A 115 5.06 -10.43 17.03
N CYS A 116 5.99 -10.01 16.17
CA CYS A 116 5.70 -9.61 14.79
C CYS A 116 5.21 -10.78 13.91
N CYS A 117 4.91 -11.94 14.49
CA CYS A 117 4.71 -13.21 13.78
C CYS A 117 3.50 -14.02 14.26
N ALA A 118 2.44 -13.42 14.75
CA ALA A 118 1.25 -14.19 15.10
C ALA A 118 0.01 -13.60 14.41
N GLU A 119 -0.43 -14.29 13.44
CA GLU A 119 -1.78 -14.59 12.98
C GLU A 119 -1.89 -14.69 11.47
N GLU A 120 -2.23 -15.86 11.06
CA GLU A 120 -2.50 -16.31 9.71
C GLU A 120 -3.71 -15.57 9.15
N GLN A 121 -3.47 -14.53 8.35
CA GLN A 121 -4.55 -13.96 7.53
C GLN A 121 -4.70 -14.78 6.26
N PRO A 122 -5.93 -14.98 5.76
CA PRO A 122 -6.21 -15.92 4.66
C PRO A 122 -5.41 -15.58 3.40
N ALA A 123 -4.94 -16.62 2.75
CA ALA A 123 -4.14 -16.62 1.54
C ALA A 123 -4.71 -15.68 0.47
N VAL A 124 -3.83 -14.81 -0.04
CA VAL A 124 -4.13 -13.96 -1.20
C VAL A 124 -4.41 -14.85 -2.40
N PRO A 125 -5.56 -14.77 -3.09
CA PRO A 125 -5.77 -15.52 -4.32
C PRO A 125 -4.71 -15.11 -5.35
N ARG A 126 -4.00 -16.09 -5.87
CA ARG A 126 -3.07 -15.92 -6.99
C ARG A 126 -3.85 -15.32 -8.16
N ILE A 127 -3.43 -14.15 -8.60
CA ILE A 127 -3.87 -13.61 -9.88
C ILE A 127 -3.32 -14.57 -10.94
N VAL A 128 -4.23 -15.38 -11.50
CA VAL A 128 -3.92 -16.30 -12.60
C VAL A 128 -3.45 -15.45 -13.77
N ARG A 129 -2.18 -15.59 -14.13
CA ARG A 129 -1.65 -15.08 -15.40
C ARG A 129 -2.36 -15.84 -16.51
N ARG A 130 -3.40 -15.29 -17.10
CA ARG A 130 -3.88 -15.73 -18.40
C ARG A 130 -2.89 -15.22 -19.44
N ALA A 131 -1.98 -16.08 -19.82
CA ALA A 131 -1.25 -15.93 -21.06
C ALA A 131 -2.27 -16.00 -22.20
N ALA A 132 -2.56 -14.87 -22.83
CA ALA A 132 -3.26 -14.86 -24.09
C ALA A 132 -2.28 -15.38 -25.15
N VAL A 133 -2.42 -16.63 -25.49
CA VAL A 133 -1.83 -17.20 -26.69
C VAL A 133 -2.62 -16.64 -27.87
N LEU A 134 -2.09 -15.61 -28.51
CA LEU A 134 -2.50 -15.24 -29.86
C LEU A 134 -1.83 -16.22 -30.82
N LYS A 135 -2.57 -17.25 -31.23
CA LYS A 135 -2.31 -18.00 -32.46
C LYS A 135 -3.13 -17.35 -33.56
N GLY A 136 -2.47 -17.05 -34.68
CA GLY A 136 -3.11 -16.68 -35.93
C GLY A 136 -2.25 -15.69 -36.68
#